data_2d82b759c40b3dde1a02ae04a60176d6
#
_entry.id   2d82b759c40b3dde1a02ae04a60176d6
#
_cell.length_a   1.000
_cell.length_b   1.000
_cell.length_c   1.000
_cell.angle_alpha   90.00
_cell.angle_beta   90.00
_cell.angle_gamma   90.00
#
_symmetry.space_group_name_H-M   'P 1'
#
loop_
_entity.id
_entity.type
_entity.pdbx_description
1 polymer ?
#
loop_
_entity_poly.entity_id
_entity_poly.type
_entity_poly.pdbx_seq_one_letter_code
_entity_poly.pdbx_strand_id
1 'polypeptide(L)'
;MPRLLHHISARYHNNYHMAGFASRMYDVVGGDMVEFTKTIKDPLGLHARPVALLYDIIAKHRCDVSVSIGDRHTNGRDVMGLMALYGECGEDIIFRVSGVDEASCVTSIRNLSL
;
A
#
# COMPACT_ATOMS: atom_id res chain seq x y z
N MET A 1 -11.29 13.19 -2.43
CA MET A 1 -11.56 12.72 -2.96
C MET A 1 -11.69 12.39 -2.85
N PRO A 2 -11.32 12.57 -2.66
CA PRO A 2 -11.51 12.03 -2.71
C PRO A 2 -11.41 11.70 -2.54
N ARG A 3 -11.31 12.15 -2.44
CA ARG A 3 -11.31 11.59 -2.70
C ARG A 3 -11.59 11.22 -2.51
N LEU A 4 -11.43 11.68 -2.19
CA LEU A 4 -11.85 11.16 -2.36
C LEU A 4 -12.05 10.86 -2.30
N LEU A 5 -11.64 10.95 -2.12
CA LEU A 5 -11.92 10.44 -2.41
C LEU A 5 -11.96 10.08 -2.38
N HIS A 6 -11.67 10.26 -2.10
CA HIS A 6 -11.83 9.65 -2.37
C HIS A 6 -11.82 9.34 -2.46
N HIS A 7 -11.69 9.56 -2.11
CA HIS A 7 -11.87 9.07 -2.54
C HIS A 7 -11.86 8.81 -2.86
N ILE A 8 -11.78 8.95 -2.64
CA ILE A 8 -12.06 8.61 -3.26
C ILE A 8 -12.07 8.46 -3.68
N SER A 9 -11.68 8.42 -3.46
CA SER A 9 -11.94 8.10 -4.13
C SER A 9 -12.01 7.96 -4.47
N ALA A 10 -11.40 8.17 -4.38
CA ALA A 10 -11.59 8.04 -4.97
C ALA A 10 -11.86 7.77 -4.96
N ARG A 11 -11.69 7.97 -4.82
CA ARG A 11 -11.94 7.74 -5.05
C ARG A 11 -11.91 7.38 -5.25
N TYR A 12 -11.93 7.59 -5.24
CA TYR A 12 -11.88 7.14 -5.65
C TYR A 12 -11.79 6.89 -6.21
N HIS A 13 -11.56 7.05 -5.87
CA HIS A 13 -11.44 6.75 -6.47
C HIS A 13 -11.29 6.41 -7.04
N ASN A 14 -11.18 6.77 -6.53
CA ASN A 14 -11.24 6.51 -7.19
C ASN A 14 -11.20 6.23 -7.74
N ASN A 15 -10.96 6.45 -7.69
CA ASN A 15 -11.07 6.28 -8.29
C ASN A 15 -10.96 6.12 -8.81
N TYR A 16 -10.80 6.13 -9.03
CA TYR A 16 -10.81 6.10 -9.61
C TYR A 16 -10.60 5.74 -10.26
N HIS A 17 -10.06 5.75 -10.46
CA HIS A 17 -9.89 5.51 -11.13
C HIS A 17 -9.58 5.22 -11.65
N MET A 18 -9.13 5.20 -11.78
CA MET A 18 -8.87 5.02 -12.44
C MET A 18 -8.48 4.59 -12.89
N ALA A 19 -8.09 4.55 -12.96
CA ALA A 19 -7.69 4.23 -13.61
C ALA A 19 -7.21 3.86 -13.80
N GLY A 20 -6.65 3.94 -13.80
CA GLY A 20 -6.27 3.76 -14.30
C GLY A 20 -5.77 3.69 -14.31
N PHE A 21 -5.46 3.66 -14.54
CA PHE A 21 -5.18 3.77 -14.90
C PHE A 21 -4.75 3.73 -15.16
N ALA A 22 -4.57 4.08 -14.97
CA ALA A 22 -4.19 4.14 -15.24
C ALA A 22 -3.72 4.05 -15.16
N SER A 23 -3.52 4.38 -15.10
CA SER A 23 -3.13 4.36 -15.16
C SER A 23 -2.67 4.41 -15.13
N ARG A 24 -2.45 4.98 -15.18
CA ARG A 24 -2.21 5.21 -15.24
C ARG A 24 -2.27 5.70 -15.43
N MET A 25 -2.55 6.21 -15.28
CA MET A 25 -2.73 6.64 -15.40
C MET A 25 -3.01 7.36 -15.40
N TYR A 26 -3.13 8.40 -15.25
CA TYR A 26 -3.51 9.00 -15.11
C TYR A 26 -3.75 9.96 -14.96
N ASP A 27 -3.58 10.84 -15.01
CA ASP A 27 -3.72 11.50 -14.56
C ASP A 27 -3.89 12.17 -13.88
N VAL A 28 -3.46 12.41 -14.13
CA VAL A 28 -4.01 12.91 -13.12
C VAL A 28 -3.36 13.82 -12.18
N VAL A 29 -4.03 14.55 -11.72
CA VAL A 29 -3.69 15.52 -10.91
C VAL A 29 -3.28 15.09 -9.58
N GLY A 30 -2.42 15.68 -9.04
CA GLY A 30 -2.01 15.42 -7.73
C GLY A 30 -1.51 14.06 -7.58
N GLY A 31 -0.72 13.54 -7.66
CA GLY A 31 -0.13 12.31 -7.41
C GLY A 31 -0.88 11.12 -7.87
N ASP A 32 -0.40 10.42 -8.77
CA ASP A 32 -0.93 9.15 -9.16
C ASP A 32 -0.71 8.18 -8.01
N MET A 33 -1.50 7.15 -7.98
CA MET A 33 -1.36 6.09 -7.02
C MET A 33 -0.71 4.90 -7.70
N VAL A 34 0.24 4.27 -7.02
CA VAL A 34 0.86 3.03 -7.49
C VAL A 34 0.29 1.88 -6.68
N GLU A 35 -0.25 0.89 -7.36
CA GLU A 35 -0.74 -0.32 -6.71
C GLU A 35 0.13 -1.49 -7.17
N PHE A 36 0.55 -2.30 -6.22
CA PHE A 36 1.31 -3.51 -6.53
C PHE A 36 1.09 -4.58 -5.47
N THR A 37 1.45 -5.80 -5.81
CA THR A 37 1.21 -6.97 -4.96
C THR A 37 2.54 -7.63 -4.59
N LYS A 38 2.64 -8.09 -3.35
CA LYS A 38 3.73 -8.95 -2.91
C LYS A 38 3.12 -10.18 -2.24
N THR A 39 3.73 -11.34 -2.48
CA THR A 39 3.32 -12.57 -1.82
C THR A 39 4.14 -12.74 -0.54
N ILE A 40 3.49 -13.07 0.56
CA ILE A 40 4.20 -13.36 1.81
C ILE A 40 4.91 -14.70 1.67
N LYS A 41 6.22 -14.67 1.83
CA LYS A 41 7.06 -15.88 1.69
C LYS A 41 7.64 -16.35 3.02
N ASP A 42 7.61 -15.51 4.04
CA ASP A 42 8.08 -15.86 5.36
C ASP A 42 7.17 -16.95 5.93
N PRO A 43 7.73 -18.09 6.37
CA PRO A 43 6.91 -19.17 6.93
C PRO A 43 6.07 -18.75 8.13
N LEU A 44 6.50 -17.71 8.86
CA LEU A 44 5.76 -17.21 10.01
C LEU A 44 4.74 -16.16 9.61
N GLY A 45 4.64 -15.83 8.31
CA GLY A 45 3.72 -14.83 7.84
C GLY A 45 4.12 -13.42 8.19
N LEU A 46 3.13 -12.53 8.28
CA LEU A 46 3.36 -11.11 8.55
C LEU A 46 3.43 -10.90 10.06
N HIS A 47 4.53 -11.33 10.67
CA HIS A 47 4.75 -11.22 12.11
C HIS A 47 5.54 -9.95 12.45
N ALA A 48 5.93 -9.82 13.72
CA ALA A 48 6.48 -8.55 14.23
C ALA A 48 7.70 -8.04 13.46
N ARG A 49 8.62 -8.93 13.06
CA ARG A 49 9.84 -8.48 12.38
C ARG A 49 9.57 -7.89 10.98
N PRO A 50 8.89 -8.58 10.07
CA PRO A 50 8.59 -7.96 8.78
C PRO A 50 7.68 -6.73 8.92
N VAL A 51 6.76 -6.73 9.87
CA VAL A 51 5.92 -5.55 10.13
C VAL A 51 6.77 -4.35 10.53
N ALA A 52 7.74 -4.56 11.44
CA ALA A 52 8.61 -3.48 11.88
C ALA A 52 9.44 -2.92 10.72
N LEU A 53 9.97 -3.80 9.86
CA LEU A 53 10.75 -3.39 8.70
C LEU A 53 9.90 -2.61 7.70
N LEU A 54 8.69 -3.07 7.46
CA LEU A 54 7.76 -2.39 6.55
C LEU A 54 7.39 -1.02 7.10
N TYR A 55 7.04 -0.95 8.37
CA TYR A 55 6.72 0.31 9.02
C TYR A 55 7.89 1.30 8.91
N ASP A 56 9.10 0.83 9.15
CA ASP A 56 10.30 1.68 9.11
C ASP A 56 10.49 2.29 7.73
N ILE A 57 10.28 1.49 6.67
CA ILE A 57 10.35 2.00 5.31
C ILE A 57 9.30 3.09 5.09
N ILE A 58 8.05 2.81 5.45
CA ILE A 58 6.95 3.74 5.22
C ILE A 58 7.17 5.03 6.01
N ALA A 59 7.67 4.93 7.24
CA ALA A 59 7.88 6.09 8.10
C ALA A 59 8.92 7.05 7.55
N LYS A 60 9.82 6.58 6.69
CA LYS A 60 10.88 7.41 6.11
C LYS A 60 10.46 8.14 4.85
N HIS A 61 9.27 7.88 4.35
CA HIS A 61 8.81 8.47 3.09
C HIS A 61 7.58 9.33 3.31
N ARG A 62 7.45 10.36 2.49
CA ARG A 62 6.29 11.26 2.53
C ARG A 62 5.27 10.77 1.52
N CYS A 63 4.55 9.75 1.90
CA CYS A 63 3.51 9.16 1.06
C CYS A 63 2.49 8.48 1.94
N ASP A 64 1.31 8.26 1.38
CA ASP A 64 0.26 7.48 2.01
C ASP A 64 0.35 6.05 1.50
N VAL A 65 0.29 5.10 2.40
CA VAL A 65 0.36 3.68 2.06
C VAL A 65 -0.82 2.95 2.66
N SER A 66 -1.58 2.28 1.81
CA SER A 66 -2.67 1.41 2.23
C SER A 66 -2.23 -0.03 1.98
N VAL A 67 -2.51 -0.90 2.93
CA VAL A 67 -2.10 -2.30 2.89
C VAL A 67 -3.33 -3.18 3.03
N SER A 68 -3.51 -4.12 2.12
CA SER A 68 -4.68 -5.00 2.11
C SER A 68 -4.28 -6.46 1.93
N ILE A 69 -5.00 -7.34 2.61
CA ILE A 69 -4.91 -8.78 2.39
C ILE A 69 -6.35 -9.28 2.34
N GLY A 70 -6.80 -9.73 1.16
CA GLY A 70 -8.19 -10.11 0.98
C GLY A 70 -9.10 -8.90 1.22
N ASP A 71 -10.07 -9.05 2.11
CA ASP A 71 -10.99 -7.97 2.48
C ASP A 71 -10.55 -7.21 3.72
N ARG A 72 -9.37 -7.50 4.26
CA ARG A 72 -8.81 -6.82 5.44
C ARG A 72 -7.85 -5.73 4.95
N HIS A 73 -7.90 -4.58 5.58
CA HIS A 73 -7.01 -3.50 5.16
C HIS A 73 -6.65 -2.60 6.33
N THR A 74 -5.54 -1.87 6.19
CA THR A 74 -5.08 -0.94 7.20
C THR A 74 -4.20 0.13 6.57
N ASN A 75 -3.92 1.18 7.31
CA ASN A 75 -2.93 2.18 6.94
C ASN A 75 -1.54 1.61 7.23
N GLY A 76 -0.61 1.81 6.31
CA GLY A 76 0.76 1.31 6.48
C GLY A 76 1.51 1.91 7.66
N ARG A 77 1.02 3.02 8.24
CA ARG A 77 1.64 3.62 9.42
C ARG A 77 1.04 3.13 10.73
N ASP A 78 0.10 2.21 10.65
CA ASP A 78 -0.57 1.65 11.81
C ASP A 78 0.04 0.27 12.10
N VAL A 79 1.00 0.22 13.01
CA VAL A 79 1.70 -1.03 13.33
C VAL A 79 0.73 -2.09 13.83
N MET A 80 -0.19 -1.70 14.73
CA MET A 80 -1.17 -2.65 15.26
C MET A 80 -2.13 -3.14 14.17
N GLY A 81 -2.50 -2.24 13.25
CA GLY A 81 -3.32 -2.60 12.12
C GLY A 81 -2.62 -3.61 11.21
N LEU A 82 -1.33 -3.40 10.96
CA LEU A 82 -0.55 -4.35 10.15
C LEU A 82 -0.49 -5.73 10.81
N MET A 83 -0.29 -5.77 12.12
CA MET A 83 -0.31 -7.03 12.86
C MET A 83 -1.70 -7.69 12.81
N ALA A 84 -2.74 -6.88 12.89
CA ALA A 84 -4.12 -7.39 12.88
C ALA A 84 -4.58 -7.92 11.54
N LEU A 85 -3.81 -7.70 10.48
CA LEU A 85 -4.11 -8.31 9.18
C LEU A 85 -3.92 -9.83 9.22
N TYR A 86 -3.13 -10.33 10.16
CA TYR A 86 -2.85 -11.76 10.31
C TYR A 86 -2.42 -12.41 9.00
N GLY A 87 -1.52 -11.73 8.28
CA GLY A 87 -1.05 -12.25 7.00
C GLY A 87 -0.30 -13.56 7.17
N GLU A 88 -0.64 -14.55 6.34
CA GLU A 88 -0.03 -15.87 6.39
C GLU A 88 0.85 -16.10 5.16
N CYS A 89 1.81 -16.98 5.32
CA CYS A 89 2.67 -17.38 4.20
C CYS A 89 1.80 -17.84 3.03
N GLY A 90 2.08 -17.31 1.84
CA GLY A 90 1.32 -17.64 0.64
C GLY A 90 0.24 -16.64 0.30
N GLU A 91 -0.17 -15.79 1.23
CA GLU A 91 -1.17 -14.76 0.92
C GLU A 91 -0.54 -13.59 0.19
N ASP A 92 -1.34 -12.93 -0.63
CA ASP A 92 -0.89 -11.74 -1.37
C ASP A 92 -1.26 -10.48 -0.60
N ILE A 93 -0.29 -9.58 -0.50
CA ILE A 93 -0.49 -8.26 0.08
C ILE A 93 -0.58 -7.27 -1.07
N ILE A 94 -1.61 -6.44 -1.06
CA ILE A 94 -1.77 -5.37 -2.02
C ILE A 94 -1.39 -4.06 -1.35
N PHE A 95 -0.45 -3.34 -1.95
CA PHE A 95 -0.01 -2.04 -1.50
C PHE A 95 -0.53 -0.97 -2.46
N ARG A 96 -1.08 0.11 -1.89
CA ARG A 96 -1.44 1.29 -2.66
C ARG A 96 -0.68 2.46 -2.08
N VAL A 97 0.17 3.07 -2.90
CA VAL A 97 1.10 4.11 -2.47
C VAL A 97 0.87 5.37 -3.29
N SER A 98 0.72 6.50 -2.61
CA SER A 98 0.57 7.78 -3.29
C SER A 98 1.29 8.87 -2.48
N GLY A 99 1.78 9.88 -3.17
CA GLY A 99 2.41 11.03 -2.52
C GLY A 99 3.71 11.43 -3.15
N VAL A 100 4.41 12.36 -2.50
CA VAL A 100 5.63 12.96 -3.03
C VAL A 100 6.73 11.94 -3.26
N ASP A 101 6.89 11.01 -2.32
CA ASP A 101 7.96 10.02 -2.37
C ASP A 101 7.49 8.66 -2.87
N GLU A 102 6.38 8.60 -3.61
CA GLU A 102 5.80 7.30 -3.94
C GLU A 102 6.74 6.37 -4.68
N ALA A 103 7.49 6.88 -5.65
CA ALA A 103 8.39 6.02 -6.43
C ALA A 103 9.46 5.39 -5.55
N SER A 104 10.06 6.17 -4.67
CA SER A 104 11.09 5.70 -3.76
C SER A 104 10.52 4.71 -2.75
N CYS A 105 9.34 4.99 -2.22
CA CYS A 105 8.67 4.13 -1.27
C CYS A 105 8.33 2.78 -1.92
N VAL A 106 7.78 2.80 -3.13
CA VAL A 106 7.44 1.58 -3.86
C VAL A 106 8.67 0.72 -4.06
N THR A 107 9.78 1.33 -4.50
CA THR A 107 11.03 0.59 -4.72
C THR A 107 11.50 -0.08 -3.43
N SER A 108 11.46 0.65 -2.33
CA SER A 108 11.90 0.11 -1.04
C SER A 108 11.02 -1.04 -0.57
N ILE A 109 9.69 -0.91 -0.73
CA ILE A 109 8.79 -1.98 -0.34
C ILE A 109 8.97 -3.21 -1.23
N ARG A 110 9.14 -3.00 -2.54
CA ARG A 110 9.35 -4.12 -3.46
C ARG A 110 10.61 -4.90 -3.14
N ASN A 111 11.64 -4.23 -2.63
CA ASN A 111 12.91 -4.88 -2.30
C ASN A 111 12.92 -5.52 -0.93
N LEU A 112 11.90 -5.27 -0.12
CA LEU A 112 11.81 -5.87 1.20
C LEU A 112 11.38 -7.32 1.08
N SER A 113 12.03 -8.19 1.85
CA SER A 113 11.62 -9.60 1.91
C SER A 113 10.48 -9.74 2.91
N LEU A 114 9.38 -10.19 2.45
CA LEU A 114 8.23 -10.49 3.28
C LEU A 114 7.88 -11.97 3.14
#